data_5340c45a83e303184b18a42085d95a5d
#
_entry.id   5340c45a83e303184b18a42085d95a5d
#
_cell.length_a   1.000
_cell.length_b   1.000
_cell.length_c   1.000
_cell.angle_alpha   90.00
_cell.angle_beta   90.00
_cell.angle_gamma   90.00
#
_symmetry.space_group_name_H-M   'P 1'
#
loop_
_entity.id
_entity.type
_entity.pdbx_description
1 polymer ?
#
loop_
_entity_poly.entity_id
_entity_poly.type
_entity_poly.pdbx_seq_one_letter_code
_entity_poly.pdbx_strand_id
1 'polypeptide(L)'
;MGAQVGTSVEVSISGENLDEVEGLIFSESRIIAKPVLDDRHQIIPKRYRITIPPDIAPGIVEAYAIARLGVSSSRVFSIGTIPEFLQTAPSSSIKDAQPLKIGSTTNATMVARGMNYYRFSATAGEKFRIHCASRGIDSKLDPVLIFTNSSGRVLATDRLDSGIDYQVEHDGEYFIQVHDLTFRGGPEFFYRLSLQKAAGETVGHVAASTRHVGQYSWPPCGFDSTLSKSEAEPNDSKQAQRITLPCQLSGSFFPAADVDCYEFQASKGQQWWIEIASHRLGVATGPAALVQRAVQSDSGKNWEDVLELKDIASPMKVSSNSYAYDGPPVNGGSTDLIGKLDIPSDGLYRLQLNDLFGGTRDNPNNTYQLMIRPATADFALTGWVKHMELRNGDRNALSKPLALRPGTTIAMEIGAFRRDEFQEPIRLEVIGLPDGVIASTIDIPAGQTSGTVFLTATDQAPKGLGFISIVGHATVSGRTETRRCQIASMAWPIRDHWQEFPRPRLSQVVPVSVTNSELNTISIRSMSEPLDDSRFRAVAKSTVTIPLQLERRCEF
;
A
#
# COMPACT_ATOMS: atom_id res chain seq x y z
N MET A 1 17.50 -3.06 1.04
CA MET A 1 17.04 -1.68 1.21
C MET A 1 17.00 -0.94 -0.13
N GLY A 2 18.12 -0.62 -0.78
CA GLY A 2 18.14 0.08 -2.06
C GLY A 2 19.54 0.41 -2.55
N ALA A 3 19.62 1.08 -3.71
CA ALA A 3 20.86 1.57 -4.29
C ALA A 3 20.63 2.69 -5.31
N GLN A 4 21.69 3.38 -5.70
CA GLN A 4 21.66 4.40 -6.74
C GLN A 4 21.64 3.78 -8.15
N VAL A 5 20.94 4.38 -9.10
CA VAL A 5 21.00 4.03 -10.52
C VAL A 5 22.44 4.04 -11.04
N GLY A 6 22.75 3.15 -11.99
CA GLY A 6 24.08 3.07 -12.59
C GLY A 6 25.17 2.52 -11.67
N THR A 7 24.81 1.93 -10.53
CA THR A 7 25.78 1.39 -9.56
C THR A 7 25.67 -0.12 -9.40
N SER A 8 26.70 -0.72 -8.77
CA SER A 8 26.66 -2.10 -8.32
C SER A 8 26.86 -2.14 -6.81
N VAL A 9 26.00 -2.91 -6.12
CA VAL A 9 26.03 -3.05 -4.65
C VAL A 9 26.03 -4.52 -4.26
N GLU A 10 26.68 -4.83 -3.15
CA GLU A 10 26.59 -6.15 -2.54
C GLU A 10 25.47 -6.19 -1.51
N VAL A 11 24.68 -7.25 -1.55
CA VAL A 11 23.60 -7.50 -0.61
C VAL A 11 23.73 -8.88 0.01
N SER A 12 23.27 -9.00 1.24
CA SER A 12 23.07 -10.29 1.90
C SER A 12 21.58 -10.51 2.08
N ILE A 13 21.09 -11.71 1.80
CA ILE A 13 19.71 -12.12 2.02
C ILE A 13 19.61 -13.01 3.25
N SER A 14 18.56 -12.80 4.03
CA SER A 14 18.24 -13.60 5.21
C SER A 14 16.74 -13.87 5.27
N GLY A 15 16.35 -14.97 5.87
CA GLY A 15 14.96 -15.40 6.00
C GLY A 15 14.85 -16.87 6.34
N GLU A 16 13.63 -17.32 6.60
CA GLU A 16 13.29 -18.71 6.83
C GLU A 16 13.19 -19.46 5.48
N ASN A 17 13.50 -20.74 5.46
CA ASN A 17 13.40 -21.60 4.28
C ASN A 17 14.20 -21.11 3.04
N LEU A 18 15.29 -20.39 3.27
CA LEU A 18 16.23 -19.97 2.23
C LEU A 18 17.40 -20.96 2.11
N ASP A 19 17.10 -22.24 2.10
CA ASP A 19 18.08 -23.27 1.83
C ASP A 19 18.22 -23.42 0.31
N GLU A 20 19.43 -23.70 -0.16
CA GLU A 20 19.72 -23.90 -1.58
C GLU A 20 19.20 -22.76 -2.47
N VAL A 21 19.58 -21.51 -2.12
CA VAL A 21 19.20 -20.36 -2.94
C VAL A 21 19.88 -20.44 -4.29
N GLU A 22 19.08 -20.55 -5.35
CA GLU A 22 19.52 -20.63 -6.75
C GLU A 22 19.79 -19.25 -7.35
N GLY A 23 19.06 -18.21 -6.88
CA GLY A 23 19.18 -16.87 -7.44
C GLY A 23 18.39 -15.80 -6.71
N LEU A 24 18.66 -14.57 -7.10
CA LEU A 24 17.90 -13.38 -6.72
C LEU A 24 17.41 -12.70 -7.99
N ILE A 25 16.12 -12.42 -8.08
CA ILE A 25 15.47 -11.79 -9.22
C ILE A 25 14.70 -10.53 -8.80
N PHE A 26 14.42 -9.69 -9.76
CA PHE A 26 13.69 -8.43 -9.56
C PHE A 26 12.48 -8.34 -10.48
N SER A 27 11.48 -7.56 -10.09
CA SER A 27 10.34 -7.22 -10.95
C SER A 27 10.77 -6.40 -12.18
N GLU A 28 11.92 -5.74 -12.13
CA GLU A 28 12.60 -5.12 -13.28
C GLU A 28 13.72 -6.07 -13.76
N SER A 29 13.47 -6.74 -14.86
CA SER A 29 14.34 -7.82 -15.39
C SER A 29 15.74 -7.37 -15.84
N ARG A 30 15.95 -6.06 -16.06
CA ARG A 30 17.27 -5.50 -16.41
C ARG A 30 18.21 -5.39 -15.23
N ILE A 31 17.69 -5.50 -13.98
CA ILE A 31 18.52 -5.58 -12.77
C ILE A 31 19.06 -7.00 -12.65
N ILE A 32 20.37 -7.12 -12.65
CA ILE A 32 21.05 -8.42 -12.63
C ILE A 32 21.68 -8.65 -11.24
N ALA A 33 21.40 -9.79 -10.66
CA ALA A 33 22.05 -10.27 -9.44
C ALA A 33 22.96 -11.46 -9.76
N LYS A 34 24.22 -11.38 -9.33
CA LYS A 34 25.20 -12.47 -9.45
C LYS A 34 25.68 -12.87 -8.07
N PRO A 35 25.88 -14.17 -7.77
CA PRO A 35 26.51 -14.60 -6.54
C PRO A 35 27.89 -13.95 -6.35
N VAL A 36 28.20 -13.59 -5.11
CA VAL A 36 29.54 -13.12 -4.75
C VAL A 36 30.44 -14.31 -4.54
N LEU A 37 31.66 -14.28 -5.08
CA LEU A 37 32.66 -15.30 -4.94
C LEU A 37 33.70 -14.90 -3.89
N ASP A 38 34.25 -15.86 -3.18
CA ASP A 38 35.41 -15.68 -2.30
C ASP A 38 36.72 -15.67 -3.11
N ASP A 39 37.86 -15.54 -2.43
CA ASP A 39 39.19 -15.53 -3.03
C ASP A 39 39.56 -16.88 -3.70
N ARG A 40 38.83 -17.96 -3.40
CA ARG A 40 38.98 -19.29 -4.00
C ARG A 40 37.96 -19.53 -5.13
N HIS A 41 37.27 -18.50 -5.58
CA HIS A 41 36.21 -18.56 -6.60
C HIS A 41 35.02 -19.46 -6.20
N GLN A 42 34.77 -19.63 -4.89
CA GLN A 42 33.60 -20.33 -4.38
C GLN A 42 32.49 -19.35 -4.04
N ILE A 43 31.23 -19.73 -4.28
CA ILE A 43 30.07 -18.91 -3.99
C ILE A 43 29.99 -18.69 -2.48
N ILE A 44 29.94 -17.42 -2.07
CA ILE A 44 29.60 -17.04 -0.70
C ILE A 44 28.07 -17.15 -0.55
N PRO A 45 27.56 -18.08 0.29
CA PRO A 45 26.13 -18.31 0.41
C PRO A 45 25.34 -17.06 0.74
N LYS A 46 24.19 -16.88 0.09
CA LYS A 46 23.24 -15.79 0.35
C LYS A 46 23.80 -14.37 0.15
N ARG A 47 24.96 -14.22 -0.54
CA ARG A 47 25.52 -12.93 -0.94
C ARG A 47 25.46 -12.73 -2.44
N TYR A 48 24.97 -11.55 -2.87
CA TYR A 48 24.78 -11.22 -4.28
C TYR A 48 25.33 -9.84 -4.58
N ARG A 49 25.92 -9.67 -5.75
CA ARG A 49 26.23 -8.37 -6.35
C ARG A 49 25.12 -8.00 -7.31
N ILE A 50 24.40 -6.92 -6.99
CA ILE A 50 23.31 -6.41 -7.80
C ILE A 50 23.86 -5.29 -8.68
N THR A 51 23.64 -5.37 -9.98
CA THR A 51 24.01 -4.33 -10.96
C THR A 51 22.74 -3.66 -11.47
N ILE A 52 22.67 -2.35 -11.30
CA ILE A 52 21.53 -1.51 -11.69
C ILE A 52 21.95 -0.70 -12.92
N PRO A 53 21.30 -0.88 -14.08
CA PRO A 53 21.55 -0.06 -15.26
C PRO A 53 21.28 1.44 -15.00
N PRO A 54 22.01 2.34 -15.68
CA PRO A 54 21.87 3.79 -15.47
C PRO A 54 20.56 4.37 -16.02
N ASP A 55 19.87 3.66 -16.89
CA ASP A 55 18.64 4.07 -17.59
C ASP A 55 17.37 3.53 -16.91
N ILE A 56 17.47 2.90 -15.74
CA ILE A 56 16.30 2.50 -14.96
C ILE A 56 15.71 3.74 -14.28
N ALA A 57 14.40 3.88 -14.39
CA ALA A 57 13.69 4.93 -13.69
C ALA A 57 13.82 4.75 -12.17
N PRO A 58 14.11 5.81 -11.41
CA PRO A 58 14.05 5.77 -9.95
C PRO A 58 12.66 5.33 -9.48
N GLY A 59 12.63 4.52 -8.42
CA GLY A 59 11.36 3.98 -7.94
C GLY A 59 11.55 2.78 -7.04
N ILE A 60 10.50 2.00 -6.93
CA ILE A 60 10.46 0.74 -6.18
C ILE A 60 10.49 -0.43 -7.15
N VAL A 61 11.33 -1.40 -6.87
CA VAL A 61 11.30 -2.73 -7.49
C VAL A 61 11.14 -3.78 -6.41
N GLU A 62 10.52 -4.91 -6.78
CA GLU A 62 10.37 -6.06 -5.91
C GLU A 62 11.55 -7.01 -6.13
N ALA A 63 12.18 -7.45 -5.05
CA ALA A 63 13.24 -8.45 -5.05
C ALA A 63 12.71 -9.78 -4.50
N TYR A 64 13.05 -10.88 -5.16
CA TYR A 64 12.64 -12.23 -4.79
C TYR A 64 13.84 -13.18 -4.81
N ALA A 65 13.94 -14.04 -3.80
CA ALA A 65 14.87 -15.17 -3.84
C ALA A 65 14.19 -16.38 -4.48
N ILE A 66 14.93 -17.11 -5.31
CA ILE A 66 14.52 -18.42 -5.81
C ILE A 66 15.31 -19.46 -5.03
N ALA A 67 14.61 -20.36 -4.36
CA ALA A 67 15.20 -21.41 -3.55
C ALA A 67 14.50 -22.75 -3.82
N ARG A 68 14.93 -23.80 -3.15
CA ARG A 68 14.37 -25.15 -3.32
C ARG A 68 12.84 -25.21 -3.25
N LEU A 69 12.22 -24.44 -2.38
CA LEU A 69 10.76 -24.40 -2.21
C LEU A 69 10.03 -23.48 -3.21
N GLY A 70 10.75 -22.88 -4.15
CA GLY A 70 10.23 -21.95 -5.13
C GLY A 70 10.58 -20.49 -4.85
N VAL A 71 9.78 -19.57 -5.33
CA VAL A 71 9.96 -18.13 -5.15
C VAL A 71 9.64 -17.72 -3.72
N SER A 72 10.43 -16.82 -3.14
CA SER A 72 10.17 -16.25 -1.81
C SER A 72 9.07 -15.18 -1.82
N SER A 73 8.62 -14.74 -0.65
CA SER A 73 7.94 -13.44 -0.53
C SER A 73 8.88 -12.31 -0.98
N SER A 74 8.29 -11.23 -1.49
CA SER A 74 9.05 -10.09 -1.99
C SER A 74 9.64 -9.24 -0.87
N ARG A 75 10.69 -8.48 -1.24
CA ARG A 75 11.19 -7.35 -0.47
C ARG A 75 11.34 -6.15 -1.38
N VAL A 76 10.99 -4.98 -0.87
CA VAL A 76 11.22 -3.73 -1.58
C VAL A 76 12.71 -3.48 -1.72
N PHE A 77 13.10 -3.11 -2.94
CA PHE A 77 14.40 -2.55 -3.25
C PHE A 77 14.20 -1.17 -3.88
N SER A 78 14.64 -0.14 -3.17
CA SER A 78 14.43 1.25 -3.57
C SER A 78 15.58 1.73 -4.47
N ILE A 79 15.27 2.23 -5.65
CA ILE A 79 16.23 2.76 -6.61
C ILE A 79 16.19 4.28 -6.54
N GLY A 80 17.31 4.90 -6.12
CA GLY A 80 17.47 6.34 -6.00
C GLY A 80 18.39 6.93 -7.06
N THR A 81 18.45 8.27 -7.11
CA THR A 81 19.35 9.03 -8.01
C THR A 81 20.56 9.62 -7.30
N ILE A 82 20.53 9.67 -5.98
CA ILE A 82 21.61 10.26 -5.16
C ILE A 82 22.53 9.18 -4.60
N PRO A 83 23.80 9.53 -4.28
CA PRO A 83 24.77 8.60 -3.70
C PRO A 83 24.27 7.97 -2.40
N GLU A 84 24.58 6.70 -2.21
CA GLU A 84 24.17 5.93 -1.04
C GLU A 84 25.36 5.42 -0.25
N PHE A 85 25.22 5.45 1.05
CA PHE A 85 26.22 4.97 2.00
C PHE A 85 25.59 3.97 2.97
N LEU A 86 26.40 3.08 3.48
CA LEU A 86 26.00 2.14 4.53
C LEU A 86 26.53 2.64 5.87
N GLN A 87 25.69 2.66 6.88
CA GLN A 87 26.14 2.88 8.25
C GLN A 87 27.06 1.76 8.69
N THR A 88 28.29 2.08 9.08
CA THR A 88 29.33 1.10 9.41
C THR A 88 29.33 0.72 10.89
N ALA A 89 28.84 1.60 11.77
CA ALA A 89 28.73 1.35 13.20
C ALA A 89 27.55 2.14 13.78
N PRO A 90 26.89 1.62 14.83
CA PRO A 90 25.90 2.39 15.58
C PRO A 90 26.55 3.63 16.20
N SER A 91 25.82 4.72 16.23
CA SER A 91 26.24 5.97 16.86
C SER A 91 25.26 6.26 17.99
N SER A 92 25.68 6.08 19.24
CA SER A 92 24.79 6.11 20.40
C SER A 92 24.76 7.45 21.13
N SER A 93 25.54 8.43 20.68
CA SER A 93 25.62 9.75 21.29
C SER A 93 25.96 10.85 20.28
N ILE A 94 25.74 12.11 20.63
CA ILE A 94 26.12 13.28 19.82
C ILE A 94 27.65 13.29 19.55
N LYS A 95 28.44 12.83 20.52
CA LYS A 95 29.92 12.80 20.37
C LYS A 95 30.37 11.84 19.28
N ASP A 96 29.61 10.74 19.11
CA ASP A 96 29.91 9.68 18.13
C ASP A 96 29.08 9.84 16.86
N ALA A 97 28.41 11.02 16.69
CA ALA A 97 27.54 11.28 15.55
C ALA A 97 28.25 11.06 14.22
N GLN A 98 27.69 10.23 13.35
CA GLN A 98 28.27 9.93 12.06
C GLN A 98 28.08 11.10 11.09
N PRO A 99 29.10 11.43 10.27
CA PRO A 99 28.94 12.43 9.23
C PRO A 99 27.85 12.01 8.23
N LEU A 100 26.88 12.88 8.00
CA LEU A 100 25.85 12.72 6.98
C LEU A 100 26.15 13.67 5.81
N LYS A 101 26.43 13.10 4.66
CA LYS A 101 26.75 13.90 3.48
C LYS A 101 25.49 14.52 2.88
N ILE A 102 25.51 15.83 2.68
CA ILE A 102 24.42 16.53 1.99
C ILE A 102 24.31 16.02 0.55
N GLY A 103 23.09 15.76 0.09
CA GLY A 103 22.81 15.18 -1.23
C GLY A 103 23.02 13.65 -1.27
N SER A 104 22.89 12.96 -0.15
CA SER A 104 23.06 11.51 -0.09
C SER A 104 22.00 10.80 0.77
N THR A 105 21.98 9.48 0.68
CA THR A 105 21.18 8.59 1.51
C THR A 105 22.09 7.68 2.33
N THR A 106 21.82 7.54 3.63
CA THR A 106 22.47 6.55 4.49
C THR A 106 21.51 5.41 4.77
N ASN A 107 21.93 4.20 4.45
CA ASN A 107 21.23 2.95 4.78
C ASN A 107 21.69 2.46 6.15
N ALA A 108 20.76 2.23 7.07
CA ALA A 108 21.08 1.85 8.44
C ALA A 108 20.08 0.87 9.05
N THR A 109 20.48 0.23 10.15
CA THR A 109 19.63 -0.65 10.95
C THR A 109 19.59 -0.15 12.39
N MET A 110 18.41 -0.21 13.01
CA MET A 110 18.21 0.22 14.39
C MET A 110 18.50 -0.92 15.36
N VAL A 111 19.30 -0.63 16.38
CA VAL A 111 19.51 -1.52 17.50
C VAL A 111 18.41 -1.32 18.55
N ALA A 112 17.92 -2.41 19.17
CA ALA A 112 16.91 -2.30 20.22
C ALA A 112 17.39 -1.43 21.39
N ARG A 113 16.52 -0.55 21.86
CA ARG A 113 16.80 0.47 22.89
C ARG A 113 17.87 1.47 22.45
N GLY A 114 18.16 1.53 21.13
CA GLY A 114 19.17 2.40 20.56
C GLY A 114 18.59 3.66 19.93
N MET A 115 19.49 4.59 19.68
CA MET A 115 19.26 5.80 18.91
C MET A 115 20.52 6.05 18.06
N ASN A 116 20.35 6.39 16.78
CA ASN A 116 21.46 6.71 15.91
C ASN A 116 21.57 8.23 15.74
N TYR A 117 22.79 8.75 15.80
CA TYR A 117 23.10 10.18 15.66
C TYR A 117 23.88 10.43 14.39
N TYR A 118 23.46 11.47 13.67
CA TYR A 118 24.11 11.96 12.46
C TYR A 118 24.41 13.44 12.61
N ARG A 119 25.46 13.93 11.93
CA ARG A 119 25.84 15.34 11.92
C ARG A 119 26.14 15.83 10.52
N PHE A 120 25.88 17.11 10.27
CA PHE A 120 26.27 17.80 9.07
C PHE A 120 26.47 19.28 9.37
N SER A 121 27.25 19.98 8.54
CA SER A 121 27.44 21.42 8.65
C SER A 121 26.56 22.14 7.65
N ALA A 122 26.01 23.28 8.06
CA ALA A 122 25.16 24.12 7.23
C ALA A 122 25.42 25.61 7.48
N THR A 123 25.09 26.42 6.47
CA THR A 123 25.19 27.90 6.50
C THR A 123 23.81 28.51 6.66
N ALA A 124 23.73 29.64 7.34
CA ALA A 124 22.49 30.38 7.55
C ALA A 124 21.76 30.66 6.22
N GLY A 125 20.45 30.45 6.24
CA GLY A 125 19.59 30.59 5.05
C GLY A 125 19.47 29.36 4.19
N GLU A 126 20.31 28.32 4.34
CA GLU A 126 20.16 27.07 3.60
C GLU A 126 18.91 26.32 4.06
N LYS A 127 18.18 25.78 3.08
CA LYS A 127 17.00 24.95 3.33
C LYS A 127 17.34 23.47 3.09
N PHE A 128 16.92 22.63 4.00
CA PHE A 128 17.14 21.19 3.94
C PHE A 128 15.84 20.42 4.05
N ARG A 129 15.78 19.31 3.31
CA ARG A 129 14.81 18.22 3.51
C ARG A 129 15.54 17.03 4.09
N ILE A 130 15.06 16.56 5.25
CA ILE A 130 15.52 15.36 5.94
C ILE A 130 14.36 14.36 5.85
N HIS A 131 14.59 13.18 5.26
CA HIS A 131 13.57 12.15 5.11
C HIS A 131 14.11 10.80 5.54
N CYS A 132 13.30 10.02 6.27
CA CYS A 132 13.63 8.68 6.76
C CYS A 132 12.61 7.67 6.21
N ALA A 133 12.93 7.00 5.11
CA ALA A 133 12.10 5.93 4.59
C ALA A 133 12.28 4.66 5.43
N SER A 134 11.19 4.08 5.91
CA SER A 134 11.18 2.85 6.70
C SER A 134 10.01 1.93 6.35
N ARG A 135 8.79 2.28 6.72
CA ARG A 135 7.60 1.45 6.48
C ARG A 135 7.37 1.19 4.99
N GLY A 136 7.55 2.20 4.16
CA GLY A 136 7.40 2.09 2.72
C GLY A 136 8.49 1.29 2.01
N ILE A 137 9.50 0.80 2.72
CA ILE A 137 10.54 -0.10 2.24
C ILE A 137 10.57 -1.44 2.98
N ASP A 138 9.43 -1.88 3.53
CA ASP A 138 9.26 -3.11 4.30
C ASP A 138 9.95 -3.16 5.67
N SER A 139 10.34 -2.06 6.25
CA SER A 139 10.88 -2.04 7.60
C SER A 139 9.78 -2.10 8.66
N LYS A 140 10.06 -2.74 9.79
CA LYS A 140 9.22 -2.69 10.99
C LYS A 140 9.48 -1.45 11.86
N LEU A 141 10.43 -0.59 11.47
CA LEU A 141 10.75 0.63 12.17
C LEU A 141 9.63 1.65 12.05
N ASP A 142 9.20 2.21 13.16
CA ASP A 142 8.38 3.41 13.25
C ASP A 142 9.29 4.60 13.58
N PRO A 143 9.79 5.34 12.58
CA PRO A 143 10.87 6.29 12.79
C PRO A 143 10.39 7.53 13.55
N VAL A 144 11.22 7.98 14.48
CA VAL A 144 11.16 9.30 15.08
C VAL A 144 12.44 10.02 14.68
N LEU A 145 12.28 11.18 14.04
CA LEU A 145 13.37 12.09 13.71
C LEU A 145 13.36 13.26 14.69
N ILE A 146 14.53 13.57 15.24
CA ILE A 146 14.75 14.76 16.07
C ILE A 146 15.89 15.54 15.46
N PHE A 147 15.61 16.76 15.02
CA PHE A 147 16.60 17.67 14.46
C PHE A 147 17.01 18.70 15.49
N THR A 148 18.33 18.84 15.73
CA THR A 148 18.88 19.72 16.77
C THR A 148 20.06 20.51 16.26
N ASN A 149 20.35 21.64 16.93
CA ASN A 149 21.60 22.37 16.77
C ASN A 149 22.73 21.81 17.67
N SER A 150 23.92 22.40 17.60
CA SER A 150 25.11 22.00 18.38
C SER A 150 24.94 22.16 19.90
N SER A 151 24.03 23.01 20.37
CA SER A 151 23.71 23.12 21.79
C SER A 151 22.71 22.08 22.30
N GLY A 152 22.18 21.21 21.41
CA GLY A 152 21.19 20.22 21.75
C GLY A 152 19.75 20.76 21.76
N ARG A 153 19.51 22.01 21.37
CA ARG A 153 18.17 22.56 21.23
C ARG A 153 17.44 21.85 20.07
N VAL A 154 16.26 21.33 20.34
CA VAL A 154 15.39 20.73 19.33
C VAL A 154 14.84 21.84 18.42
N LEU A 155 15.03 21.70 17.12
CA LEU A 155 14.58 22.62 16.09
C LEU A 155 13.33 22.10 15.37
N ALA A 156 13.26 20.79 15.13
CA ALA A 156 12.11 20.13 14.54
C ALA A 156 12.06 18.65 14.93
N THR A 157 10.87 18.06 14.86
CA THR A 157 10.65 16.61 15.05
C THR A 157 9.67 16.10 14.01
N ASP A 158 9.87 14.85 13.58
CA ASP A 158 8.92 14.13 12.74
C ASP A 158 8.68 12.72 13.30
N ARG A 159 7.43 12.25 13.26
CA ARG A 159 6.98 10.93 13.77
C ARG A 159 6.13 10.13 12.79
N LEU A 160 5.86 10.68 11.62
CA LEU A 160 4.86 10.15 10.70
C LEU A 160 5.42 9.80 9.31
N ASP A 161 6.75 9.70 9.18
CA ASP A 161 7.41 9.38 7.89
C ASP A 161 7.18 10.47 6.82
N SER A 162 6.85 11.70 7.24
CA SER A 162 6.67 12.85 6.35
C SER A 162 7.96 13.61 6.06
N GLY A 163 8.92 13.49 6.97
CA GLY A 163 10.21 14.18 6.91
C GLY A 163 10.18 15.58 7.53
N ILE A 164 11.35 16.21 7.58
CA ILE A 164 11.55 17.55 8.12
C ILE A 164 12.05 18.46 7.01
N ASP A 165 11.33 19.54 6.74
CA ASP A 165 11.79 20.67 5.94
C ASP A 165 12.17 21.79 6.89
N TYR A 166 13.43 22.25 6.82
CA TYR A 166 13.93 23.27 7.73
C TYR A 166 14.89 24.23 7.04
N GLN A 167 14.73 25.51 7.32
CA GLN A 167 15.70 26.55 6.94
C GLN A 167 16.58 26.90 8.14
N VAL A 168 17.91 26.70 8.03
CA VAL A 168 18.82 26.96 9.11
C VAL A 168 19.02 28.47 9.32
N GLU A 169 19.02 28.89 10.58
CA GLU A 169 19.10 30.30 10.97
C GLU A 169 20.56 30.78 11.18
N HIS A 170 21.45 29.86 11.51
CA HIS A 170 22.84 30.16 11.87
C HIS A 170 23.81 29.18 11.22
N ASP A 171 25.01 29.62 10.96
CA ASP A 171 26.12 28.75 10.56
C ASP A 171 26.48 27.79 11.70
N GLY A 172 26.74 26.51 11.36
CA GLY A 172 27.18 25.59 12.40
C GLY A 172 26.94 24.10 12.07
N GLU A 173 27.20 23.27 13.07
CA GLU A 173 26.88 21.86 13.04
C GLU A 173 25.46 21.62 13.52
N TYR A 174 24.78 20.71 12.81
CA TYR A 174 23.43 20.25 13.09
C TYR A 174 23.42 18.74 13.24
N PHE A 175 22.49 18.26 14.05
CA PHE A 175 22.38 16.83 14.38
C PHE A 175 20.99 16.30 14.07
N ILE A 176 20.95 15.07 13.55
CA ILE A 176 19.74 14.31 13.32
C ILE A 176 19.82 13.07 14.19
N GLN A 177 18.80 12.84 14.99
CA GLN A 177 18.65 11.66 15.82
C GLN A 177 17.52 10.81 15.22
N VAL A 178 17.76 9.50 15.11
CA VAL A 178 16.78 8.53 14.60
C VAL A 178 16.59 7.43 15.64
N HIS A 179 15.35 7.15 16.02
CA HIS A 179 15.03 5.99 16.84
C HIS A 179 13.66 5.41 16.46
N ASP A 180 13.37 4.18 16.89
CA ASP A 180 12.03 3.61 16.77
C ASP A 180 11.10 4.26 17.82
N LEU A 181 9.85 4.49 17.47
CA LEU A 181 8.84 5.13 18.35
C LEU A 181 8.75 4.47 19.73
N THR A 182 8.92 3.17 19.80
CA THR A 182 8.88 2.38 21.03
C THR A 182 10.24 1.73 21.37
N PHE A 183 11.32 2.22 20.75
CA PHE A 183 12.69 1.77 20.95
C PHE A 183 12.92 0.28 20.62
N ARG A 184 12.16 -0.27 19.66
CA ARG A 184 12.42 -1.59 19.09
C ARG A 184 13.65 -1.53 18.17
N GLY A 185 14.20 -2.68 17.84
CA GLY A 185 15.34 -2.79 16.93
C GLY A 185 15.61 -4.24 16.56
N GLY A 186 16.56 -4.43 15.67
CA GLY A 186 16.94 -5.72 15.12
C GLY A 186 17.04 -5.68 13.60
N PRO A 187 17.31 -6.81 12.92
CA PRO A 187 17.52 -6.84 11.47
C PRO A 187 16.29 -6.46 10.64
N GLU A 188 15.09 -6.50 11.22
CA GLU A 188 13.84 -6.09 10.58
C GLU A 188 13.54 -4.58 10.73
N PHE A 189 14.37 -3.86 11.50
CA PHE A 189 14.22 -2.44 11.81
C PHE A 189 15.29 -1.62 11.11
N PHE A 190 15.17 -1.47 9.80
CA PHE A 190 16.10 -0.75 8.96
C PHE A 190 15.47 0.52 8.39
N TYR A 191 16.32 1.44 7.93
CA TYR A 191 15.84 2.71 7.35
C TYR A 191 16.83 3.29 6.35
N ARG A 192 16.33 4.23 5.55
CA ARG A 192 17.09 5.03 4.60
C ARG A 192 16.92 6.49 4.97
N LEU A 193 17.97 7.10 5.54
CA LEU A 193 17.99 8.50 5.91
C LEU A 193 18.61 9.32 4.78
N SER A 194 17.86 10.21 4.18
CA SER A 194 18.32 11.14 3.15
C SER A 194 18.37 12.57 3.67
N LEU A 195 19.41 13.30 3.26
CA LEU A 195 19.59 14.72 3.52
C LEU A 195 19.85 15.45 2.20
N GLN A 196 18.97 16.38 1.85
CA GLN A 196 19.08 17.12 0.60
C GLN A 196 18.89 18.62 0.84
N LYS A 197 19.54 19.47 0.01
CA LYS A 197 19.19 20.89 -0.06
C LYS A 197 17.84 21.03 -0.78
N ALA A 198 16.91 21.75 -0.17
CA ALA A 198 15.67 22.11 -0.84
C ALA A 198 15.94 23.31 -1.77
N ALA A 199 15.91 23.09 -3.07
CA ALA A 199 16.06 24.14 -4.07
C ALA A 199 14.67 24.60 -4.53
N GLY A 200 14.23 25.78 -4.10
CA GLY A 200 12.97 26.40 -4.52
C GLY A 200 11.70 25.71 -3.97
N GLU A 201 10.56 25.98 -4.59
CA GLU A 201 9.25 25.37 -4.26
C GLU A 201 9.09 23.91 -4.74
N THR A 202 10.10 23.36 -5.41
CA THR A 202 10.06 21.96 -5.86
C THR A 202 10.23 21.03 -4.67
N VAL A 203 9.23 20.18 -4.49
CA VAL A 203 9.27 19.06 -3.55
C VAL A 203 10.56 18.27 -3.79
N GLY A 204 11.48 18.27 -2.82
CA GLY A 204 12.73 17.52 -2.91
C GLY A 204 12.45 16.03 -3.17
N HIS A 205 13.38 15.36 -3.83
CA HIS A 205 13.29 13.93 -4.12
C HIS A 205 13.12 13.13 -2.83
N VAL A 206 11.92 12.67 -2.57
CA VAL A 206 11.65 11.72 -1.48
C VAL A 206 12.14 10.34 -1.93
N ALA A 207 12.81 9.60 -1.04
CA ALA A 207 13.23 8.22 -1.35
C ALA A 207 12.03 7.40 -1.77
N ALA A 208 12.15 6.67 -2.87
CA ALA A 208 11.07 5.83 -3.38
C ALA A 208 10.66 4.79 -2.32
N SER A 209 9.38 4.70 -2.06
CA SER A 209 8.82 3.83 -1.04
C SER A 209 7.44 3.31 -1.45
N THR A 210 6.99 2.23 -0.82
CA THR A 210 5.62 1.75 -0.93
C THR A 210 4.77 2.36 0.19
N ARG A 211 3.45 2.36 0.00
CA ARG A 211 2.48 2.74 1.03
C ARG A 211 1.81 1.49 1.60
N HIS A 212 1.31 1.56 2.82
CA HIS A 212 0.41 0.55 3.37
C HIS A 212 -0.94 0.57 2.65
N VAL A 213 -1.65 -0.55 2.63
CA VAL A 213 -2.99 -0.61 2.04
C VAL A 213 -3.91 0.45 2.60
N GLY A 214 -3.87 0.71 3.91
CA GLY A 214 -4.65 1.78 4.54
C GLY A 214 -4.25 3.21 4.16
N GLN A 215 -3.15 3.40 3.44
CA GLN A 215 -2.67 4.69 2.92
C GLN A 215 -2.76 4.76 1.39
N TYR A 216 -3.11 3.64 0.73
CA TYR A 216 -3.30 3.60 -0.71
C TYR A 216 -4.58 4.31 -1.12
N SER A 217 -4.55 4.83 -2.32
CA SER A 217 -5.72 5.29 -3.05
C SER A 217 -6.64 4.12 -3.46
N TRP A 218 -6.94 3.23 -2.51
CA TRP A 218 -7.92 2.17 -2.68
C TRP A 218 -9.17 2.46 -1.83
N PRO A 219 -10.38 2.34 -2.38
CA PRO A 219 -10.61 2.22 -3.82
C PRO A 219 -10.06 3.44 -4.57
N PRO A 220 -9.60 3.26 -5.83
CA PRO A 220 -9.03 4.37 -6.57
C PRO A 220 -10.04 5.51 -6.70
N CYS A 221 -9.61 6.71 -6.38
CA CYS A 221 -10.38 7.91 -6.65
C CYS A 221 -10.11 8.36 -8.09
N GLY A 222 -11.16 8.72 -8.82
CA GLY A 222 -11.04 9.18 -10.21
C GLY A 222 -10.60 10.64 -10.33
N PHE A 223 -9.67 11.10 -9.48
CA PHE A 223 -9.15 12.47 -9.53
C PHE A 223 -8.12 12.63 -10.64
N ASP A 224 -8.28 13.68 -11.42
CA ASP A 224 -7.25 14.18 -12.32
C ASP A 224 -6.63 15.44 -11.69
N SER A 225 -5.42 15.30 -11.15
CA SER A 225 -4.73 16.40 -10.49
C SER A 225 -4.47 17.61 -11.39
N THR A 226 -4.47 17.41 -12.71
CA THR A 226 -4.26 18.49 -13.69
C THR A 226 -5.48 19.38 -13.86
N LEU A 227 -6.68 18.90 -13.50
CA LEU A 227 -7.95 19.63 -13.62
C LEU A 227 -8.38 20.29 -12.30
N SER A 228 -7.65 20.08 -11.21
CA SER A 228 -8.01 20.59 -9.89
C SER A 228 -7.78 22.09 -9.80
N LYS A 229 -8.80 22.80 -9.32
CA LYS A 229 -8.69 24.18 -8.85
C LYS A 229 -8.30 24.16 -7.38
N SER A 230 -7.66 25.20 -6.90
CA SER A 230 -7.41 25.38 -5.46
C SER A 230 -8.61 26.03 -4.79
N GLU A 231 -8.80 25.73 -3.52
CA GLU A 231 -9.68 26.50 -2.67
C GLU A 231 -9.26 27.97 -2.61
N ALA A 232 -10.17 28.82 -2.23
CA ALA A 232 -9.92 30.25 -2.04
C ALA A 232 -10.41 30.65 -0.64
N GLU A 233 -9.47 30.95 0.23
CA GLU A 233 -9.71 31.41 1.59
C GLU A 233 -9.98 32.95 1.66
N PRO A 234 -10.79 33.41 2.63
CA PRO A 234 -11.58 32.60 3.56
C PRO A 234 -12.81 32.00 2.90
N ASN A 235 -13.14 30.74 3.26
CA ASN A 235 -14.28 30.00 2.72
C ASN A 235 -15.19 29.41 3.83
N ASP A 236 -15.25 30.05 4.97
CA ASP A 236 -16.08 29.66 6.11
C ASP A 236 -17.59 29.83 5.85
N SER A 237 -18.42 29.53 6.85
CA SER A 237 -19.88 29.61 6.76
C SER A 237 -20.42 31.01 6.43
N LYS A 238 -19.65 32.08 6.65
CA LYS A 238 -20.02 33.48 6.37
C LYS A 238 -19.56 33.91 4.97
N GLN A 239 -18.51 33.32 4.45
CA GLN A 239 -17.83 33.68 3.20
C GLN A 239 -17.64 32.45 2.28
N ALA A 240 -18.64 31.57 2.22
CA ALA A 240 -18.57 30.33 1.44
C ALA A 240 -18.12 30.57 0.00
N GLN A 241 -17.20 29.73 -0.46
CA GLN A 241 -16.71 29.77 -1.84
C GLN A 241 -17.80 29.30 -2.80
N ARG A 242 -18.08 30.09 -3.83
CA ARG A 242 -19.00 29.67 -4.90
C ARG A 242 -18.30 28.80 -5.92
N ILE A 243 -18.92 27.66 -6.22
CA ILE A 243 -18.44 26.68 -7.20
C ILE A 243 -19.52 26.42 -8.26
N THR A 244 -19.08 25.97 -9.43
CA THR A 244 -19.94 25.54 -10.53
C THR A 244 -19.79 24.05 -10.74
N LEU A 245 -20.89 23.31 -10.84
CA LEU A 245 -20.88 21.87 -11.06
C LEU A 245 -20.85 21.49 -12.55
N PRO A 246 -20.14 20.42 -12.95
CA PRO A 246 -19.26 19.60 -12.11
C PRO A 246 -18.00 20.36 -11.68
N CYS A 247 -17.42 19.98 -10.53
CA CYS A 247 -16.18 20.58 -10.07
C CYS A 247 -15.22 19.56 -9.47
N GLN A 248 -13.93 19.90 -9.55
CA GLN A 248 -12.84 19.25 -8.84
C GLN A 248 -11.97 20.35 -8.25
N LEU A 249 -11.67 20.22 -6.93
CA LEU A 249 -10.83 21.21 -6.27
C LEU A 249 -9.97 20.56 -5.18
N SER A 250 -8.82 21.18 -4.90
CA SER A 250 -7.90 20.82 -3.82
C SER A 250 -8.01 21.84 -2.71
N GLY A 251 -8.04 21.39 -1.46
CA GLY A 251 -8.03 22.23 -0.27
C GLY A 251 -7.22 21.63 0.85
N SER A 252 -7.20 22.29 2.00
CA SER A 252 -6.52 21.85 3.21
C SER A 252 -7.33 22.14 4.45
N PHE A 253 -7.37 21.24 5.40
CA PHE A 253 -7.95 21.44 6.73
C PHE A 253 -6.99 22.27 7.61
N PHE A 254 -6.79 23.52 7.25
CA PHE A 254 -5.88 24.46 7.91
C PHE A 254 -6.44 25.88 7.87
N PRO A 255 -6.41 26.62 9.02
CA PRO A 255 -5.80 26.29 10.32
C PRO A 255 -6.58 25.26 11.15
N ALA A 256 -6.14 25.02 12.40
CA ALA A 256 -6.87 24.13 13.30
C ALA A 256 -8.35 24.54 13.43
N ALA A 257 -9.25 23.53 13.46
CA ALA A 257 -10.71 23.71 13.48
C ALA A 257 -11.31 24.39 12.24
N ASP A 258 -10.64 24.30 11.12
CA ASP A 258 -11.11 24.80 9.85
C ASP A 258 -12.41 24.14 9.38
N VAL A 259 -13.28 24.92 8.73
CA VAL A 259 -14.54 24.48 8.14
C VAL A 259 -14.73 25.12 6.78
N ASP A 260 -14.49 24.36 5.75
CA ASP A 260 -14.69 24.79 4.37
C ASP A 260 -16.14 24.74 3.95
N CYS A 261 -16.64 25.80 3.35
CA CYS A 261 -18.00 25.92 2.84
C CYS A 261 -18.01 26.22 1.34
N TYR A 262 -18.67 25.35 0.58
CA TYR A 262 -18.82 25.47 -0.87
C TYR A 262 -20.29 25.63 -1.26
N GLU A 263 -20.65 26.75 -1.91
CA GLU A 263 -22.01 27.00 -2.37
C GLU A 263 -22.14 26.77 -3.87
N PHE A 264 -23.23 26.10 -4.29
CA PHE A 264 -23.54 25.82 -5.69
C PHE A 264 -25.05 25.85 -5.95
N GLN A 265 -25.40 26.17 -7.19
CA GLN A 265 -26.78 26.08 -7.66
C GLN A 265 -27.05 24.70 -8.23
N ALA A 266 -28.23 24.14 -7.91
CA ALA A 266 -28.64 22.86 -8.48
C ALA A 266 -30.16 22.89 -8.75
N SER A 267 -30.60 22.09 -9.74
CA SER A 267 -32.00 21.98 -10.16
C SER A 267 -32.60 20.65 -9.76
N LYS A 268 -33.87 20.66 -9.41
CA LYS A 268 -34.65 19.49 -9.03
C LYS A 268 -34.45 18.32 -10.00
N GLY A 269 -34.19 17.15 -9.46
CA GLY A 269 -33.98 15.91 -10.22
C GLY A 269 -32.58 15.70 -10.72
N GLN A 270 -31.67 16.67 -10.59
CA GLN A 270 -30.24 16.42 -10.81
C GLN A 270 -29.72 15.43 -9.76
N GLN A 271 -28.74 14.61 -10.18
CA GLN A 271 -28.03 13.66 -9.33
C GLN A 271 -26.54 13.93 -9.41
N TRP A 272 -25.90 14.07 -8.26
CA TRP A 272 -24.48 14.34 -8.16
C TRP A 272 -23.81 13.32 -7.23
N TRP A 273 -22.64 12.85 -7.60
CA TRP A 273 -21.77 12.11 -6.71
C TRP A 273 -20.75 13.06 -6.12
N ILE A 274 -20.67 13.06 -4.79
CA ILE A 274 -19.70 13.84 -4.03
C ILE A 274 -18.68 12.86 -3.47
N GLU A 275 -17.40 13.10 -3.75
CA GLU A 275 -16.29 12.30 -3.26
C GLU A 275 -15.22 13.20 -2.68
N ILE A 276 -14.76 12.87 -1.47
CA ILE A 276 -13.69 13.59 -0.77
C ILE A 276 -12.59 12.58 -0.47
N ALA A 277 -11.40 12.86 -0.98
CA ALA A 277 -10.21 12.04 -0.74
C ALA A 277 -9.18 12.83 0.05
N SER A 278 -8.72 12.26 1.14
CA SER A 278 -7.63 12.75 1.98
C SER A 278 -6.84 11.56 2.53
N HIS A 279 -7.50 10.64 3.22
CA HIS A 279 -6.88 9.40 3.71
C HIS A 279 -6.27 8.57 2.58
N ARG A 280 -6.98 8.39 1.46
CA ARG A 280 -6.46 7.70 0.25
C ARG A 280 -5.32 8.45 -0.45
N LEU A 281 -5.11 9.72 -0.14
CA LEU A 281 -3.94 10.49 -0.58
C LEU A 281 -2.75 10.34 0.37
N GLY A 282 -2.90 9.56 1.44
CA GLY A 282 -1.87 9.31 2.44
C GLY A 282 -1.85 10.35 3.57
N VAL A 283 -2.90 11.14 3.73
CA VAL A 283 -3.04 12.13 4.80
C VAL A 283 -3.84 11.52 5.95
N ALA A 284 -3.36 11.69 7.19
CA ALA A 284 -3.99 11.11 8.38
C ALA A 284 -5.13 12.01 8.89
N THR A 285 -6.19 12.16 8.09
CA THR A 285 -7.40 12.94 8.40
C THR A 285 -8.62 12.05 8.47
N GLY A 286 -9.70 12.55 9.06
CA GLY A 286 -11.02 11.95 9.02
C GLY A 286 -12.03 13.00 8.53
N PRO A 287 -12.22 13.17 7.21
CA PRO A 287 -13.16 14.14 6.67
C PRO A 287 -14.59 13.91 7.19
N ALA A 288 -15.33 14.98 7.45
CA ALA A 288 -16.75 14.97 7.69
C ALA A 288 -17.41 16.01 6.78
N ALA A 289 -18.52 15.65 6.15
CA ALA A 289 -19.17 16.54 5.19
C ALA A 289 -20.69 16.47 5.27
N LEU A 290 -21.32 17.66 5.25
CA LEU A 290 -22.75 17.86 5.31
C LEU A 290 -23.20 18.73 4.14
N VAL A 291 -24.19 18.27 3.38
CA VAL A 291 -24.84 19.05 2.34
C VAL A 291 -26.14 19.62 2.88
N GLN A 292 -26.32 20.93 2.74
CA GLN A 292 -27.49 21.67 3.17
C GLN A 292 -28.12 22.40 2.00
N ARG A 293 -29.43 22.65 2.09
CA ARG A 293 -30.20 23.48 1.14
C ARG A 293 -30.62 24.79 1.80
N ALA A 294 -30.51 25.87 1.07
CA ALA A 294 -31.06 27.15 1.51
C ALA A 294 -32.60 27.14 1.43
N VAL A 295 -33.23 27.44 2.53
CA VAL A 295 -34.70 27.63 2.62
C VAL A 295 -35.01 29.03 3.11
N GLN A 296 -36.05 29.63 2.57
CA GLN A 296 -36.53 30.94 3.02
C GLN A 296 -37.50 30.75 4.19
N SER A 297 -37.26 31.45 5.29
CA SER A 297 -38.15 31.49 6.45
C SER A 297 -38.49 32.93 6.82
N ASP A 298 -39.46 33.13 7.71
CA ASP A 298 -39.85 34.45 8.21
C ASP A 298 -38.70 35.20 8.90
N SER A 299 -37.70 34.46 9.40
CA SER A 299 -36.48 35.00 10.02
C SER A 299 -35.30 35.21 9.05
N GLY A 300 -35.50 34.94 7.75
CA GLY A 300 -34.47 35.06 6.71
C GLY A 300 -34.07 33.74 6.08
N LYS A 301 -32.85 33.68 5.51
CA LYS A 301 -32.28 32.50 4.88
C LYS A 301 -31.80 31.51 5.97
N ASN A 302 -32.38 30.32 5.98
CA ASN A 302 -31.96 29.19 6.84
C ASN A 302 -31.40 28.05 6.00
N TRP A 303 -30.70 27.10 6.64
CA TRP A 303 -30.12 25.91 6.02
C TRP A 303 -30.83 24.67 6.54
N GLU A 304 -31.24 23.80 5.65
CA GLU A 304 -31.84 22.49 5.92
C GLU A 304 -30.89 21.39 5.48
N ASP A 305 -30.62 20.41 6.35
CA ASP A 305 -29.76 19.30 6.06
C ASP A 305 -30.38 18.38 5.01
N VAL A 306 -29.62 18.03 3.98
CA VAL A 306 -30.06 17.21 2.86
C VAL A 306 -29.33 15.86 2.84
N LEU A 307 -28.01 15.87 3.07
CA LEU A 307 -27.18 14.67 2.99
C LEU A 307 -25.97 14.80 3.91
N GLU A 308 -25.79 13.85 4.80
CA GLU A 308 -24.52 13.61 5.48
C GLU A 308 -23.76 12.53 4.72
N LEU A 309 -22.54 12.86 4.28
CA LEU A 309 -21.66 11.92 3.58
C LEU A 309 -21.09 10.90 4.57
N LYS A 310 -20.86 9.69 4.09
CA LYS A 310 -20.36 8.59 4.91
C LYS A 310 -19.02 8.08 4.40
N ASP A 311 -18.28 7.48 5.31
CA ASP A 311 -17.06 6.75 5.02
C ASP A 311 -17.28 5.72 3.92
N ILE A 312 -16.26 5.50 3.11
CA ILE A 312 -16.28 4.46 2.09
C ILE A 312 -16.26 3.10 2.77
N ALA A 313 -17.37 2.38 2.67
CA ALA A 313 -17.49 1.04 3.22
C ALA A 313 -16.60 0.04 2.47
N SER A 314 -15.97 -0.90 3.21
CA SER A 314 -15.27 -2.02 2.59
C SER A 314 -16.25 -2.93 1.84
N PRO A 315 -16.00 -3.27 0.57
CA PRO A 315 -16.81 -4.26 -0.16
C PRO A 315 -16.56 -5.69 0.35
N MET A 316 -15.51 -5.90 1.14
CA MET A 316 -15.14 -7.18 1.72
C MET A 316 -15.50 -7.20 3.21
N LYS A 317 -15.77 -8.40 3.74
CA LYS A 317 -15.98 -8.55 5.17
C LYS A 317 -14.75 -8.06 5.92
N VAL A 318 -14.91 -7.04 6.75
CA VAL A 318 -13.89 -6.65 7.73
C VAL A 318 -14.02 -7.47 9.00
N SER A 319 -12.95 -7.52 9.79
CA SER A 319 -12.95 -8.20 11.09
C SER A 319 -14.17 -7.85 11.92
N SER A 320 -14.82 -8.88 12.46
CA SER A 320 -15.99 -8.73 13.32
C SER A 320 -15.62 -8.53 14.80
N ASN A 321 -14.35 -8.63 15.14
CA ASN A 321 -13.85 -8.58 16.49
C ASN A 321 -12.87 -7.42 16.67
N SER A 322 -13.20 -6.45 17.53
CA SER A 322 -12.35 -5.30 17.81
C SER A 322 -11.04 -5.65 18.54
N TYR A 323 -10.92 -6.86 19.06
CA TYR A 323 -9.73 -7.34 19.78
C TYR A 323 -8.83 -8.23 18.94
N ALA A 324 -9.34 -8.83 17.87
CA ALA A 324 -8.59 -9.70 16.99
C ALA A 324 -8.99 -9.44 15.56
N TYR A 325 -8.01 -9.29 14.70
CA TYR A 325 -8.26 -9.21 13.26
C TYR A 325 -8.60 -10.63 12.74
N ASP A 326 -9.80 -10.81 12.24
CA ASP A 326 -10.24 -12.05 11.57
C ASP A 326 -10.82 -11.69 10.19
N GLY A 327 -10.19 -12.10 9.13
CA GLY A 327 -10.68 -11.83 7.78
C GLY A 327 -9.57 -11.57 6.77
N PRO A 328 -9.88 -10.92 5.65
CA PRO A 328 -8.91 -10.66 4.59
C PRO A 328 -7.79 -9.74 5.06
N PRO A 329 -6.59 -9.86 4.47
CA PRO A 329 -5.45 -9.00 4.80
C PRO A 329 -5.65 -7.55 4.32
N VAL A 330 -6.66 -7.31 3.47
CA VAL A 330 -6.97 -6.01 2.86
C VAL A 330 -8.25 -5.46 3.45
N ASN A 331 -8.18 -4.25 4.01
CA ASN A 331 -9.36 -3.44 4.29
C ASN A 331 -9.61 -2.52 3.09
N GLY A 332 -10.70 -2.74 2.36
CA GLY A 332 -11.09 -1.91 1.21
C GLY A 332 -11.89 -0.67 1.58
N GLY A 333 -12.12 -0.42 2.88
CA GLY A 333 -12.76 0.80 3.38
C GLY A 333 -11.79 1.96 3.55
N SER A 334 -12.33 3.16 3.62
CA SER A 334 -11.56 4.38 3.88
C SER A 334 -12.38 5.35 4.72
N THR A 335 -11.72 6.16 5.54
CA THR A 335 -12.33 7.32 6.21
C THR A 335 -12.64 8.47 5.25
N ASP A 336 -12.24 8.37 4.00
CA ASP A 336 -12.69 9.28 2.95
C ASP A 336 -14.18 9.10 2.68
N LEU A 337 -14.80 10.15 2.16
CA LEU A 337 -16.23 10.19 2.00
C LEU A 337 -16.65 9.99 0.55
N ILE A 338 -17.77 9.30 0.37
CA ILE A 338 -18.50 9.23 -0.89
C ILE A 338 -20.01 9.22 -0.64
N GLY A 339 -20.76 9.92 -1.48
CA GLY A 339 -22.20 9.92 -1.37
C GLY A 339 -22.89 10.42 -2.63
N LYS A 340 -24.12 9.94 -2.83
CA LYS A 340 -25.02 10.36 -3.91
C LYS A 340 -25.96 11.43 -3.37
N LEU A 341 -25.96 12.59 -4.01
CA LEU A 341 -26.85 13.71 -3.73
C LEU A 341 -27.95 13.75 -4.80
N ASP A 342 -29.16 13.41 -4.42
CA ASP A 342 -30.36 13.63 -5.22
C ASP A 342 -30.92 15.03 -4.88
N ILE A 343 -31.09 15.89 -5.90
CA ILE A 343 -31.56 17.27 -5.70
C ILE A 343 -33.09 17.29 -5.58
N PRO A 344 -33.65 17.55 -4.37
CA PRO A 344 -35.09 17.51 -4.15
C PRO A 344 -35.85 18.74 -4.71
N SER A 345 -35.17 19.87 -4.85
CA SER A 345 -35.79 21.13 -5.37
C SER A 345 -34.72 22.06 -5.93
N ASP A 346 -35.13 22.97 -6.82
CA ASP A 346 -34.26 24.03 -7.32
C ASP A 346 -33.78 24.91 -6.16
N GLY A 347 -32.53 25.38 -6.25
CA GLY A 347 -32.02 26.30 -5.26
C GLY A 347 -30.53 26.29 -5.03
N LEU A 348 -30.14 27.00 -3.99
CA LEU A 348 -28.77 27.08 -3.52
C LEU A 348 -28.51 25.99 -2.49
N TYR A 349 -27.42 25.29 -2.69
CA TYR A 349 -26.91 24.25 -1.79
C TYR A 349 -25.55 24.65 -1.24
N ARG A 350 -25.22 24.12 -0.06
CA ARG A 350 -23.94 24.32 0.59
C ARG A 350 -23.40 22.95 1.02
N LEU A 351 -22.17 22.67 0.67
CA LEU A 351 -21.37 21.60 1.25
C LEU A 351 -20.50 22.22 2.35
N GLN A 352 -20.59 21.69 3.58
CA GLN A 352 -19.65 21.97 4.66
C GLN A 352 -18.71 20.79 4.79
N LEU A 353 -17.42 21.05 4.93
CA LEU A 353 -16.36 20.07 5.01
C LEU A 353 -15.38 20.43 6.13
N ASN A 354 -15.02 19.47 6.97
CA ASN A 354 -14.02 19.64 8.03
C ASN A 354 -13.33 18.31 8.34
N ASP A 355 -12.20 18.37 9.06
CA ASP A 355 -11.56 17.18 9.64
C ASP A 355 -12.12 16.94 11.06
N LEU A 356 -12.67 15.76 11.32
CA LEU A 356 -13.18 15.34 12.65
C LEU A 356 -12.13 15.48 13.75
N PHE A 357 -10.86 15.34 13.41
CA PHE A 357 -9.73 15.44 14.33
C PHE A 357 -9.01 16.79 14.23
N GLY A 358 -9.50 17.71 13.41
CA GLY A 358 -8.87 18.96 13.04
C GLY A 358 -8.79 20.00 14.17
N GLY A 359 -9.59 19.86 15.25
CA GLY A 359 -9.66 20.85 16.33
C GLY A 359 -8.33 21.14 17.06
N THR A 360 -7.35 20.25 16.95
CA THR A 360 -6.02 20.39 17.57
C THR A 360 -4.87 20.23 16.56
N ARG A 361 -5.18 20.00 15.30
CA ARG A 361 -4.20 19.77 14.23
C ARG A 361 -4.03 21.04 13.41
N ASP A 362 -2.87 21.65 13.53
CA ASP A 362 -2.49 22.87 12.82
C ASP A 362 -1.38 22.55 11.82
N ASN A 363 -1.75 21.87 10.72
CA ASN A 363 -0.80 21.41 9.70
C ASN A 363 -1.34 21.71 8.28
N PRO A 364 -0.68 22.59 7.52
CA PRO A 364 -1.10 22.93 6.16
C PRO A 364 -1.01 21.76 5.17
N ASN A 365 -0.34 20.65 5.54
CA ASN A 365 -0.28 19.44 4.72
C ASN A 365 -1.49 18.50 4.93
N ASN A 366 -2.44 18.86 5.80
CA ASN A 366 -3.70 18.13 5.93
C ASN A 366 -4.64 18.44 4.75
N THR A 367 -4.23 18.02 3.57
CA THR A 367 -4.89 18.33 2.31
C THR A 367 -6.00 17.35 1.97
N TYR A 368 -6.97 17.80 1.19
CA TYR A 368 -8.00 16.96 0.60
C TYR A 368 -8.22 17.31 -0.88
N GLN A 369 -8.92 16.39 -1.56
CA GLN A 369 -9.48 16.64 -2.88
C GLN A 369 -10.99 16.44 -2.83
N LEU A 370 -11.74 17.43 -3.27
CA LEU A 370 -13.20 17.38 -3.42
C LEU A 370 -13.54 17.21 -4.89
N MET A 371 -14.44 16.27 -5.19
CA MET A 371 -15.04 16.11 -6.51
C MET A 371 -16.55 16.03 -6.41
N ILE A 372 -17.25 16.87 -7.18
CA ILE A 372 -18.71 16.82 -7.37
C ILE A 372 -18.97 16.61 -8.86
N ARG A 373 -19.52 15.45 -9.22
CA ARG A 373 -19.62 14.99 -10.61
C ARG A 373 -20.88 14.18 -10.89
N PRO A 374 -21.31 14.03 -12.15
CA PRO A 374 -22.28 13.01 -12.53
C PRO A 374 -21.78 11.61 -12.19
N ALA A 375 -22.69 10.63 -12.15
CA ALA A 375 -22.31 9.23 -11.99
C ALA A 375 -21.31 8.79 -13.07
N THR A 376 -20.27 8.11 -12.65
CA THR A 376 -19.29 7.47 -13.53
C THR A 376 -19.13 6.03 -13.05
N ALA A 377 -20.00 5.16 -13.57
CA ALA A 377 -19.94 3.73 -13.24
C ALA A 377 -18.55 3.18 -13.56
N ASP A 378 -17.97 2.44 -12.63
CA ASP A 378 -16.66 1.79 -12.80
C ASP A 378 -16.50 0.68 -11.76
N PHE A 379 -15.39 -0.06 -11.85
CA PHE A 379 -15.02 -1.05 -10.86
C PHE A 379 -13.52 -1.07 -10.61
N ALA A 380 -13.12 -1.54 -9.44
CA ALA A 380 -11.74 -1.81 -9.10
C ALA A 380 -11.63 -3.17 -8.42
N LEU A 381 -10.46 -3.83 -8.55
CA LEU A 381 -10.23 -5.18 -8.07
C LEU A 381 -9.04 -5.22 -7.13
N THR A 382 -9.21 -5.95 -6.02
CA THR A 382 -8.10 -6.34 -5.13
C THR A 382 -8.16 -7.84 -4.89
N GLY A 383 -7.00 -8.48 -4.76
CA GLY A 383 -6.94 -9.92 -4.58
C GLY A 383 -5.91 -10.33 -3.53
N TRP A 384 -6.08 -11.51 -2.96
CA TRP A 384 -5.13 -12.12 -2.03
C TRP A 384 -5.20 -13.63 -2.07
N VAL A 385 -4.13 -14.28 -1.65
CA VAL A 385 -4.15 -15.75 -1.53
C VAL A 385 -4.97 -16.13 -0.31
N LYS A 386 -5.85 -17.12 -0.44
CA LYS A 386 -6.84 -17.51 0.59
C LYS A 386 -6.20 -17.85 1.95
N HIS A 387 -5.00 -18.40 1.96
CA HIS A 387 -4.29 -18.72 3.20
C HIS A 387 -3.76 -17.49 3.98
N MET A 388 -3.81 -16.30 3.39
CA MET A 388 -3.46 -15.05 4.08
C MET A 388 -4.60 -14.52 4.95
N GLU A 389 -5.79 -15.09 4.86
CA GLU A 389 -6.91 -14.70 5.71
C GLU A 389 -6.65 -15.12 7.16
N LEU A 390 -6.79 -14.19 8.07
CA LEU A 390 -6.80 -14.46 9.50
C LEU A 390 -8.14 -15.08 9.87
N ARG A 391 -8.11 -16.07 10.74
CA ARG A 391 -9.30 -16.76 11.25
C ARG A 391 -9.38 -16.62 12.75
N ASN A 392 -10.59 -16.56 13.27
CA ASN A 392 -10.82 -16.52 14.71
C ASN A 392 -10.15 -17.73 15.39
N GLY A 393 -9.26 -17.47 16.35
CA GLY A 393 -8.47 -18.47 17.06
C GLY A 393 -7.13 -18.83 16.40
N ASP A 394 -6.90 -18.46 15.14
CA ASP A 394 -5.59 -18.57 14.49
C ASP A 394 -4.79 -17.28 14.70
N ARG A 395 -3.63 -17.40 15.33
CA ARG A 395 -2.78 -16.24 15.65
C ARG A 395 -1.70 -15.97 14.60
N ASN A 396 -1.63 -16.80 13.56
CA ASN A 396 -0.55 -16.73 12.58
C ASN A 396 -1.09 -16.54 11.17
N ALA A 397 -0.91 -15.38 10.57
CA ALA A 397 -1.04 -15.18 9.15
C ALA A 397 0.33 -15.34 8.49
N LEU A 398 0.49 -16.43 7.77
CA LEU A 398 1.75 -16.71 7.09
C LEU A 398 1.79 -16.01 5.73
N SER A 399 2.83 -15.25 5.49
CA SER A 399 3.18 -14.74 4.17
C SER A 399 3.75 -15.88 3.32
N LYS A 400 2.87 -16.63 2.65
CA LYS A 400 3.29 -17.68 1.72
C LYS A 400 3.27 -17.15 0.29
N PRO A 401 4.36 -17.29 -0.47
CA PRO A 401 4.37 -16.97 -1.88
C PRO A 401 3.53 -17.98 -2.69
N LEU A 402 3.22 -17.62 -3.94
CA LEU A 402 2.53 -18.50 -4.89
C LEU A 402 3.51 -19.56 -5.41
N ALA A 403 3.76 -20.58 -4.62
CA ALA A 403 4.62 -21.72 -4.98
C ALA A 403 3.77 -22.99 -5.10
N LEU A 404 3.59 -23.44 -6.34
CA LEU A 404 2.84 -24.63 -6.71
C LEU A 404 3.77 -25.84 -6.83
N ARG A 405 3.17 -27.02 -6.74
CA ARG A 405 3.77 -28.29 -7.11
C ARG A 405 2.92 -28.96 -8.15
N PRO A 406 3.45 -29.82 -9.00
CA PRO A 406 2.62 -30.61 -9.91
C PRO A 406 1.43 -31.27 -9.19
N GLY A 407 0.25 -31.13 -9.73
CA GLY A 407 -1.00 -31.61 -9.16
C GLY A 407 -1.58 -30.80 -8.00
N THR A 408 -1.06 -29.59 -7.68
CA THR A 408 -1.60 -28.77 -6.58
C THR A 408 -2.32 -27.54 -7.08
N THR A 409 -3.25 -27.05 -6.25
CA THR A 409 -4.06 -25.86 -6.51
C THR A 409 -3.94 -24.86 -5.37
N ILE A 410 -3.83 -23.58 -5.73
CA ILE A 410 -3.90 -22.44 -4.81
C ILE A 410 -5.15 -21.62 -5.14
N ALA A 411 -5.91 -21.23 -4.12
CA ALA A 411 -7.05 -20.34 -4.25
C ALA A 411 -6.70 -18.89 -3.93
N MET A 412 -7.17 -17.98 -4.78
CA MET A 412 -7.07 -16.53 -4.61
C MET A 412 -8.47 -15.93 -4.55
N GLU A 413 -8.75 -15.15 -3.51
CA GLU A 413 -9.98 -14.37 -3.42
C GLU A 413 -9.78 -13.04 -4.13
N ILE A 414 -10.75 -12.63 -4.94
CA ILE A 414 -10.75 -11.35 -5.66
C ILE A 414 -11.96 -10.55 -5.20
N GLY A 415 -11.72 -9.45 -4.52
CA GLY A 415 -12.74 -8.49 -4.12
C GLY A 415 -12.96 -7.43 -5.19
N ALA A 416 -14.22 -7.05 -5.41
CA ALA A 416 -14.61 -6.03 -6.37
C ALA A 416 -15.23 -4.83 -5.63
N PHE A 417 -14.67 -3.65 -5.83
CA PHE A 417 -15.29 -2.39 -5.48
C PHE A 417 -16.07 -1.88 -6.69
N ARG A 418 -17.37 -1.65 -6.49
CA ARG A 418 -18.31 -1.20 -7.52
C ARG A 418 -18.62 0.26 -7.31
N ARG A 419 -18.20 1.12 -8.23
CA ARG A 419 -18.34 2.57 -8.14
C ARG A 419 -19.67 3.02 -8.76
N ASP A 420 -20.30 4.01 -8.12
CA ASP A 420 -21.48 4.71 -8.65
C ASP A 420 -22.57 3.76 -9.16
N GLU A 421 -22.96 2.82 -8.29
CA GLU A 421 -24.04 1.84 -8.57
C GLU A 421 -23.72 0.87 -9.74
N PHE A 422 -22.45 0.67 -10.09
CA PHE A 422 -22.07 -0.34 -11.08
C PHE A 422 -22.52 -1.72 -10.64
N GLN A 423 -23.27 -2.45 -11.47
CA GLN A 423 -23.87 -3.76 -11.13
C GLN A 423 -23.50 -4.88 -12.11
N GLU A 424 -22.85 -4.58 -13.24
CA GLU A 424 -22.58 -5.59 -14.26
C GLU A 424 -21.64 -6.70 -13.77
N PRO A 425 -21.72 -7.92 -14.34
CA PRO A 425 -20.79 -8.99 -14.03
C PRO A 425 -19.36 -8.61 -14.46
N ILE A 426 -18.35 -9.13 -13.72
CA ILE A 426 -16.95 -8.89 -14.00
C ILE A 426 -16.28 -10.23 -14.31
N ARG A 427 -15.84 -10.42 -15.54
CA ARG A 427 -15.09 -11.60 -15.97
C ARG A 427 -13.63 -11.47 -15.58
N LEU A 428 -13.08 -12.46 -14.87
CA LEU A 428 -11.68 -12.49 -14.45
C LEU A 428 -10.84 -13.32 -15.40
N GLU A 429 -9.65 -12.82 -15.73
CA GLU A 429 -8.62 -13.48 -16.53
C GLU A 429 -7.27 -13.40 -15.83
N VAL A 430 -6.49 -14.49 -15.86
CA VAL A 430 -5.12 -14.54 -15.34
C VAL A 430 -4.15 -14.58 -16.52
N ILE A 431 -3.22 -13.65 -16.56
CA ILE A 431 -2.24 -13.47 -17.63
C ILE A 431 -0.84 -13.77 -17.08
N GLY A 432 0.03 -14.41 -17.90
CA GLY A 432 1.43 -14.65 -17.54
C GLY A 432 1.69 -15.91 -16.73
N LEU A 433 0.79 -16.89 -16.79
CA LEU A 433 0.96 -18.17 -16.13
C LEU A 433 2.22 -18.90 -16.63
N PRO A 434 3.00 -19.55 -15.74
CA PRO A 434 4.09 -20.42 -16.19
C PRO A 434 3.56 -21.68 -16.86
N ASP A 435 4.41 -22.33 -17.65
CA ASP A 435 4.07 -23.55 -18.37
C ASP A 435 3.49 -24.63 -17.43
N GLY A 436 2.42 -25.28 -17.85
CA GLY A 436 1.71 -26.30 -17.08
C GLY A 436 0.86 -25.78 -15.93
N VAL A 437 0.76 -24.47 -15.73
CA VAL A 437 -0.19 -23.88 -14.78
C VAL A 437 -1.40 -23.34 -15.51
N ILE A 438 -2.59 -23.70 -15.02
CA ILE A 438 -3.87 -23.24 -15.54
C ILE A 438 -4.61 -22.44 -14.47
N ALA A 439 -5.45 -21.51 -14.90
CA ALA A 439 -6.34 -20.74 -14.03
C ALA A 439 -7.79 -21.04 -14.36
N SER A 440 -8.64 -21.08 -13.33
CA SER A 440 -10.09 -21.15 -13.55
C SER A 440 -10.59 -19.83 -14.13
N THR A 441 -11.45 -19.90 -15.15
CA THR A 441 -12.21 -18.75 -15.63
C THR A 441 -13.39 -18.54 -14.71
N ILE A 442 -13.53 -17.34 -14.13
CA ILE A 442 -14.59 -17.02 -13.17
C ILE A 442 -15.16 -15.65 -13.49
N ASP A 443 -16.48 -15.56 -13.37
CA ASP A 443 -17.19 -14.29 -13.36
C ASP A 443 -17.56 -13.93 -11.92
N ILE A 444 -17.31 -12.70 -11.49
CA ILE A 444 -17.95 -12.13 -10.31
C ILE A 444 -19.35 -11.71 -10.75
N PRO A 445 -20.42 -12.35 -10.26
CA PRO A 445 -21.77 -12.06 -10.73
C PRO A 445 -22.17 -10.61 -10.50
N ALA A 446 -23.21 -10.19 -11.21
CA ALA A 446 -23.82 -8.88 -11.02
C ALA A 446 -24.15 -8.63 -9.54
N GLY A 447 -23.75 -7.47 -9.02
CA GLY A 447 -23.99 -7.07 -7.63
C GLY A 447 -23.17 -7.82 -6.56
N GLN A 448 -22.44 -8.89 -6.91
CA GLN A 448 -21.55 -9.56 -5.95
C GLN A 448 -20.25 -8.81 -5.78
N THR A 449 -19.65 -8.92 -4.59
CA THR A 449 -18.44 -8.19 -4.20
C THR A 449 -17.17 -9.02 -4.21
N SER A 450 -17.26 -10.33 -4.50
CA SER A 450 -16.07 -11.19 -4.59
C SER A 450 -16.26 -12.42 -5.47
N GLY A 451 -15.12 -13.02 -5.87
CA GLY A 451 -15.02 -14.32 -6.53
C GLY A 451 -13.68 -14.99 -6.23
N THR A 452 -13.59 -16.31 -6.42
CA THR A 452 -12.38 -17.07 -6.12
C THR A 452 -11.75 -17.61 -7.40
N VAL A 453 -10.51 -17.24 -7.69
CA VAL A 453 -9.69 -17.78 -8.78
C VAL A 453 -8.85 -18.94 -8.25
N PHE A 454 -8.82 -20.05 -8.99
CA PHE A 454 -7.96 -21.20 -8.69
C PHE A 454 -6.81 -21.27 -9.68
N LEU A 455 -5.59 -21.36 -9.17
CA LEU A 455 -4.37 -21.61 -9.95
C LEU A 455 -3.96 -23.05 -9.71
N THR A 456 -3.91 -23.86 -10.76
CA THR A 456 -3.61 -25.29 -10.68
C THR A 456 -2.39 -25.61 -11.53
N ALA A 457 -1.35 -26.18 -10.93
CA ALA A 457 -0.28 -26.82 -11.68
C ALA A 457 -0.76 -28.22 -12.08
N THR A 458 -0.68 -28.54 -13.36
CA THR A 458 -1.00 -29.89 -13.85
C THR A 458 -0.01 -30.92 -13.28
N ASP A 459 -0.35 -32.21 -13.32
CA ASP A 459 0.55 -33.28 -12.84
C ASP A 459 1.90 -33.31 -13.57
N GLN A 460 1.96 -32.77 -14.77
CA GLN A 460 3.15 -32.72 -15.63
C GLN A 460 3.76 -31.30 -15.70
N ALA A 461 3.32 -30.37 -14.85
CA ALA A 461 3.85 -29.01 -14.87
C ALA A 461 5.37 -29.02 -14.62
N PRO A 462 6.18 -28.45 -15.52
CA PRO A 462 7.62 -28.40 -15.33
C PRO A 462 7.99 -27.40 -14.22
N LYS A 463 9.19 -27.57 -13.62
CA LYS A 463 9.76 -26.53 -12.76
C LYS A 463 9.84 -25.24 -13.55
N GLY A 464 9.30 -24.16 -13.01
CA GLY A 464 9.22 -22.88 -13.73
C GLY A 464 8.83 -21.72 -12.85
N LEU A 465 8.91 -20.54 -13.45
CA LEU A 465 8.53 -19.28 -12.84
C LEU A 465 7.81 -18.42 -13.90
N GLY A 466 6.69 -17.83 -13.51
CA GLY A 466 5.97 -16.83 -14.30
C GLY A 466 5.61 -15.62 -13.44
N PHE A 467 5.37 -14.51 -14.07
CA PHE A 467 4.84 -13.30 -13.42
C PHE A 467 3.41 -13.10 -13.88
N ILE A 468 2.46 -13.32 -12.97
CA ILE A 468 1.04 -13.22 -13.29
C ILE A 468 0.48 -11.85 -12.96
N SER A 469 -0.50 -11.43 -13.75
CA SER A 469 -1.46 -10.38 -13.41
C SER A 469 -2.88 -10.92 -13.57
N ILE A 470 -3.80 -10.39 -12.76
CA ILE A 470 -5.23 -10.69 -12.87
C ILE A 470 -5.90 -9.43 -13.39
N VAL A 471 -6.74 -9.61 -14.40
CA VAL A 471 -7.53 -8.53 -14.98
C VAL A 471 -9.01 -8.87 -14.92
N GLY A 472 -9.83 -7.85 -14.74
CA GLY A 472 -11.28 -7.97 -14.85
C GLY A 472 -11.80 -7.22 -16.05
N HIS A 473 -12.73 -7.83 -16.76
CA HIS A 473 -13.42 -7.26 -17.91
C HIS A 473 -14.90 -7.11 -17.59
N ALA A 474 -15.46 -5.93 -17.83
CA ALA A 474 -16.88 -5.69 -17.65
C ALA A 474 -17.40 -4.65 -18.64
N THR A 475 -18.70 -4.65 -18.89
CA THR A 475 -19.35 -3.63 -19.70
C THR A 475 -19.65 -2.40 -18.83
N VAL A 476 -18.99 -1.30 -19.13
CA VAL A 476 -19.19 0.00 -18.46
C VAL A 476 -19.71 0.99 -19.49
N SER A 477 -20.89 1.54 -19.30
CA SER A 477 -21.52 2.49 -20.23
C SER A 477 -21.52 2.02 -21.70
N GLY A 478 -21.77 0.72 -21.91
CA GLY A 478 -21.86 0.10 -23.24
C GLY A 478 -20.49 -0.23 -23.89
N ARG A 479 -19.38 -0.08 -23.16
CA ARG A 479 -18.04 -0.44 -23.63
C ARG A 479 -17.42 -1.47 -22.72
N THR A 480 -16.61 -2.37 -23.26
CA THR A 480 -15.82 -3.28 -22.46
C THR A 480 -14.63 -2.55 -21.87
N GLU A 481 -14.62 -2.44 -20.55
CA GLU A 481 -13.52 -1.87 -19.78
C GLU A 481 -12.72 -2.97 -19.11
N THR A 482 -11.40 -2.76 -19.03
CA THR A 482 -10.47 -3.68 -18.38
C THR A 482 -9.81 -2.99 -17.20
N ARG A 483 -9.84 -3.64 -16.02
CA ARG A 483 -9.17 -3.14 -14.82
C ARG A 483 -8.22 -4.19 -14.26
N ARG A 484 -7.00 -3.79 -13.94
CA ARG A 484 -6.02 -4.65 -13.30
C ARG A 484 -6.33 -4.84 -11.83
N CYS A 485 -6.22 -6.06 -11.36
CA CYS A 485 -6.34 -6.40 -9.94
C CYS A 485 -5.07 -5.96 -9.19
N GLN A 486 -5.26 -5.36 -8.02
CA GLN A 486 -4.20 -5.10 -7.05
C GLN A 486 -4.08 -6.32 -6.14
N ILE A 487 -3.01 -7.06 -6.24
CA ILE A 487 -2.79 -8.31 -5.49
C ILE A 487 -2.03 -7.99 -4.20
N ALA A 488 -2.61 -8.35 -3.07
CA ALA A 488 -2.00 -8.17 -1.76
C ALA A 488 -0.92 -9.22 -1.52
N SER A 489 0.22 -8.77 -1.01
CA SER A 489 1.28 -9.62 -0.49
C SER A 489 1.74 -9.10 0.87
N MET A 490 2.20 -9.98 1.74
CA MET A 490 2.70 -9.59 3.06
C MET A 490 4.22 -9.68 3.10
N ALA A 491 4.86 -8.57 3.46
CA ALA A 491 6.31 -8.52 3.61
C ALA A 491 6.79 -9.38 4.78
N TRP A 492 6.05 -9.35 5.89
CA TRP A 492 6.36 -10.10 7.10
C TRP A 492 5.20 -10.98 7.51
N PRO A 493 5.43 -12.21 7.98
CA PRO A 493 4.39 -13.01 8.59
C PRO A 493 3.93 -12.33 9.89
N ILE A 494 2.62 -12.36 10.14
CA ILE A 494 2.07 -11.96 11.43
C ILE A 494 2.23 -13.16 12.37
N ARG A 495 3.05 -12.98 13.40
CA ARG A 495 3.30 -14.03 14.40
C ARG A 495 2.24 -14.03 15.50
N ASP A 496 1.70 -12.87 15.83
CA ASP A 496 0.64 -12.70 16.82
C ASP A 496 -0.27 -11.53 16.42
N HIS A 497 -1.44 -11.84 15.89
CA HIS A 497 -2.41 -10.85 15.42
C HIS A 497 -3.04 -10.01 16.56
N TRP A 498 -2.82 -10.35 17.83
CA TRP A 498 -3.17 -9.51 18.96
C TRP A 498 -2.21 -8.33 19.15
N GLN A 499 -1.00 -8.46 18.62
CA GLN A 499 0.06 -7.46 18.76
C GLN A 499 0.42 -6.77 17.45
N GLU A 500 0.14 -7.41 16.31
CA GLU A 500 0.51 -6.93 14.99
C GLU A 500 -0.70 -6.95 14.05
N PHE A 501 -0.89 -5.84 13.33
CA PHE A 501 -1.87 -5.81 12.25
C PHE A 501 -1.22 -6.19 10.92
N PRO A 502 -1.97 -6.87 10.01
CA PRO A 502 -1.47 -7.12 8.67
C PRO A 502 -1.17 -5.81 7.95
N ARG A 503 0.00 -5.78 7.30
CA ARG A 503 0.44 -4.65 6.49
C ARG A 503 0.75 -5.14 5.08
N PRO A 504 -0.26 -5.48 4.29
CA PRO A 504 -0.05 -5.96 2.94
C PRO A 504 0.40 -4.83 2.02
N ARG A 505 1.15 -5.22 0.99
CA ARG A 505 1.41 -4.38 -0.17
C ARG A 505 0.52 -4.80 -1.30
N LEU A 506 0.14 -3.85 -2.14
CA LEU A 506 -0.59 -4.10 -3.37
C LEU A 506 0.36 -4.04 -4.57
N SER A 507 0.32 -5.07 -5.41
CA SER A 507 1.09 -5.15 -6.65
C SER A 507 0.18 -5.61 -7.79
N GLN A 508 0.41 -5.11 -8.99
CA GLN A 508 -0.34 -5.53 -10.18
C GLN A 508 0.22 -6.81 -10.79
N VAL A 509 1.42 -7.21 -10.39
CA VAL A 509 2.14 -8.36 -10.92
C VAL A 509 2.79 -9.10 -9.77
N VAL A 510 2.57 -10.41 -9.67
CA VAL A 510 3.18 -11.26 -8.65
C VAL A 510 3.78 -12.52 -9.26
N PRO A 511 4.88 -13.04 -8.72
CA PRO A 511 5.48 -14.27 -9.24
C PRO A 511 4.69 -15.50 -8.80
N VAL A 512 4.61 -16.49 -9.70
CA VAL A 512 4.13 -17.84 -9.45
C VAL A 512 5.24 -18.81 -9.84
N SER A 513 5.62 -19.70 -8.95
CA SER A 513 6.61 -20.73 -9.23
C SER A 513 6.03 -22.13 -9.17
N VAL A 514 6.59 -23.04 -9.96
CA VAL A 514 6.37 -24.49 -9.88
C VAL A 514 7.65 -25.15 -9.43
N THR A 515 7.60 -25.97 -8.39
CA THR A 515 8.74 -26.70 -7.84
C THR A 515 8.33 -28.11 -7.43
N ASN A 516 9.27 -29.05 -7.47
CA ASN A 516 9.06 -30.44 -7.02
C ASN A 516 9.35 -30.65 -5.52
N SER A 517 9.83 -29.61 -4.83
CA SER A 517 10.21 -29.70 -3.42
C SER A 517 9.10 -29.22 -2.49
N GLU A 518 8.93 -29.91 -1.38
CA GLU A 518 7.92 -29.62 -0.35
C GLU A 518 8.58 -29.68 1.04
N LEU A 519 7.96 -28.98 2.02
CA LEU A 519 8.35 -29.11 3.43
C LEU A 519 7.77 -30.40 4.04
N ASN A 520 6.49 -30.69 3.74
CA ASN A 520 5.77 -31.85 4.22
C ASN A 520 5.05 -32.50 3.03
N THR A 521 5.52 -33.64 2.62
CA THR A 521 5.04 -34.31 1.41
C THR A 521 3.82 -35.18 1.71
N ILE A 522 2.64 -34.60 1.60
CA ILE A 522 1.37 -35.33 1.67
C ILE A 522 0.57 -35.11 0.38
N SER A 523 -0.16 -36.13 -0.03
CA SER A 523 -1.22 -36.01 -1.03
C SER A 523 -2.56 -36.46 -0.45
N ILE A 524 -3.62 -35.82 -0.89
CA ILE A 524 -4.99 -36.19 -0.54
C ILE A 524 -5.70 -36.54 -1.85
N ARG A 525 -6.27 -37.74 -1.91
CA ARG A 525 -7.04 -38.19 -3.07
C ARG A 525 -8.45 -38.54 -2.63
N SER A 526 -9.43 -38.29 -3.50
CA SER A 526 -10.75 -38.83 -3.30
C SER A 526 -10.75 -40.35 -3.55
N MET A 527 -11.35 -41.11 -2.66
CA MET A 527 -11.58 -42.56 -2.87
C MET A 527 -12.86 -42.83 -3.69
N SER A 528 -13.68 -41.83 -3.91
CA SER A 528 -14.84 -41.93 -4.78
C SER A 528 -14.45 -41.60 -6.20
N GLU A 529 -14.79 -42.44 -7.16
CA GLU A 529 -14.64 -42.11 -8.57
C GLU A 529 -15.56 -40.92 -8.90
N PRO A 530 -15.03 -39.83 -9.47
CA PRO A 530 -15.84 -38.70 -9.90
C PRO A 530 -16.75 -39.16 -11.06
N LEU A 531 -18.02 -38.79 -10.98
CA LEU A 531 -18.94 -38.91 -12.11
C LEU A 531 -18.50 -37.87 -13.14
N ASP A 532 -17.82 -38.27 -14.17
CA ASP A 532 -17.42 -37.45 -15.29
C ASP A 532 -16.76 -36.09 -14.91
N ASP A 533 -15.57 -35.80 -15.41
CA ASP A 533 -14.92 -34.51 -15.29
C ASP A 533 -14.51 -34.01 -13.87
N SER A 534 -14.19 -34.96 -12.95
CA SER A 534 -13.77 -34.65 -11.56
C SER A 534 -14.75 -33.80 -10.74
N ARG A 535 -16.04 -33.88 -11.05
CA ARG A 535 -17.09 -33.13 -10.38
C ARG A 535 -17.96 -34.02 -9.49
N PHE A 536 -18.20 -33.58 -8.27
CA PHE A 536 -19.22 -34.15 -7.39
C PHE A 536 -20.51 -33.34 -7.56
N ARG A 537 -21.64 -34.05 -7.70
CA ARG A 537 -22.98 -33.45 -7.77
C ARG A 537 -23.67 -33.58 -6.42
N ALA A 538 -24.26 -32.51 -5.94
CA ALA A 538 -25.06 -32.47 -4.73
C ALA A 538 -26.40 -31.80 -5.01
N VAL A 539 -27.43 -32.26 -4.35
CA VAL A 539 -28.75 -31.62 -4.34
C VAL A 539 -28.70 -30.54 -3.23
N ALA A 540 -29.29 -29.37 -3.50
CA ALA A 540 -29.38 -28.32 -2.51
C ALA A 540 -29.97 -28.83 -1.18
N LYS A 541 -29.36 -28.48 -0.05
CA LYS A 541 -29.71 -28.92 1.31
C LYS A 541 -29.45 -30.41 1.59
N SER A 542 -28.71 -31.13 0.74
CA SER A 542 -28.23 -32.48 1.04
C SER A 542 -26.80 -32.48 1.56
N THR A 543 -26.45 -33.57 2.27
CA THR A 543 -25.08 -33.84 2.72
C THR A 543 -24.42 -34.80 1.74
N VAL A 544 -23.22 -34.45 1.26
CA VAL A 544 -22.37 -35.34 0.47
C VAL A 544 -21.17 -35.73 1.29
N THR A 545 -20.91 -37.01 1.47
CA THR A 545 -19.71 -37.52 2.12
C THR A 545 -18.73 -37.98 1.06
N ILE A 546 -17.55 -37.35 1.02
CA ILE A 546 -16.48 -37.71 0.11
C ILE A 546 -15.39 -38.39 0.93
N PRO A 547 -15.16 -39.71 0.80
CA PRO A 547 -14.07 -40.38 1.48
C PRO A 547 -12.73 -39.91 0.88
N LEU A 548 -11.79 -39.52 1.73
CA LEU A 548 -10.49 -39.04 1.34
C LEU A 548 -9.41 -39.99 1.85
N GLN A 549 -8.45 -40.31 0.99
CA GLN A 549 -7.23 -41.02 1.34
C GLN A 549 -6.09 -40.02 1.46
N LEU A 550 -5.41 -40.03 2.61
CA LEU A 550 -4.20 -39.26 2.83
C LEU A 550 -2.99 -40.19 2.63
N GLU A 551 -2.11 -39.80 1.74
CA GLU A 551 -0.86 -40.51 1.45
C GLU A 551 0.33 -39.63 1.88
N ARG A 552 1.24 -40.19 2.67
CA ARG A 552 2.53 -39.57 2.99
C ARG A 552 3.52 -40.00 1.93
N ARG A 553 4.18 -39.02 1.29
CA ARG A 553 5.14 -39.28 0.21
C ARG A 553 6.58 -39.38 0.69
N CYS A 554 6.86 -39.03 1.95
CA CYS A 554 8.15 -39.21 2.60
C CYS A 554 7.96 -39.51 4.08
N GLU A 555 9.01 -39.98 4.75
CA GLU A 555 9.10 -40.04 6.21
C GLU A 555 9.24 -38.60 6.76
N PHE A 556 8.51 -38.32 7.81
CA PHE A 556 8.59 -37.02 8.51
C PHE A 556 9.60 -37.13 9.68
#